data_22e87173d20d090cd5a9c32aa9b75720
#
_entry.id   22e87173d20d090cd5a9c32aa9b75720
#
_cell.length_a   1.000
_cell.length_b   1.000
_cell.length_c   1.000
_cell.angle_alpha   90.00
_cell.angle_beta   90.00
_cell.angle_gamma   90.00
#
_symmetry.space_group_name_H-M   'P 1'
#
loop_
_entity.id
_entity.type
_entity.pdbx_description
1 polymer ?
#
loop_
_entity_poly.entity_id
_entity_poly.type
_entity_poly.pdbx_seq_one_letter_code
_entity_poly.pdbx_strand_id
1 'polypeptide(L)'
;PRKKEIPSQAAGRRVCESVHRCAVLPSACVHHHGYDFSYFSLFGSTPEDFDCLTVVIILTVVLISGTLRFVQESRSGSAAEKLLAMITTTCTVTRRGEEKAEIPMDDLVVGDIVHLSAGDMIPADLRILEAKDLFVSQASLTGESEPVEKTPYMSEPKESVTEYSNIAFMGSNVISGSATAVAVCVGDNTLFGSMASAVAGEAVETSFTKGVNAVSWVLIRFMMVMVPLVFFINGLTKG
;
A
#
# COMPACT_ATOMS: atom_id res chain seq x y z
N PRO A 1 -2.36 13.50 -14.55
CA PRO A 1 -1.63 12.26 -14.41
C PRO A 1 -0.65 12.42 -13.25
N ARG A 2 -1.11 12.17 -12.04
CA ARG A 2 -0.21 12.02 -10.89
C ARG A 2 0.37 10.61 -10.99
N LYS A 3 1.68 10.51 -11.20
CA LYS A 3 2.40 9.25 -11.00
C LYS A 3 2.06 8.75 -9.60
N LYS A 4 1.29 7.65 -9.50
CA LYS A 4 1.16 6.90 -8.24
C LYS A 4 2.57 6.52 -7.81
N GLU A 5 3.05 7.02 -6.70
CA GLU A 5 4.28 6.50 -6.09
C GLU A 5 4.03 5.04 -5.75
N ILE A 6 4.80 4.17 -6.37
CA ILE A 6 4.73 2.72 -6.17
C ILE A 6 4.95 2.47 -4.68
N PRO A 7 4.10 1.68 -3.98
CA PRO A 7 4.23 1.41 -2.54
C PRO A 7 5.61 0.88 -2.12
N SER A 8 6.38 0.35 -3.04
CA SER A 8 7.78 -0.06 -2.85
C SER A 8 8.72 1.11 -2.48
N GLN A 9 8.47 2.32 -3.02
CA GLN A 9 9.29 3.49 -2.67
C GLN A 9 8.97 4.05 -1.28
N ALA A 10 7.72 3.93 -0.84
CA ALA A 10 7.31 4.34 0.50
C ALA A 10 7.81 3.37 1.59
N ALA A 11 7.90 2.07 1.28
CA ALA A 11 8.53 1.07 2.15
C ALA A 11 10.04 1.29 2.24
N GLY A 12 10.70 1.55 1.13
CA GLY A 12 12.13 1.86 1.09
C GLY A 12 12.50 3.12 1.87
N ARG A 13 11.68 4.18 1.83
CA ARG A 13 11.90 5.39 2.64
C ARG A 13 11.75 5.11 4.14
N ARG A 14 10.73 4.35 4.57
CA ARG A 14 10.53 4.01 5.99
C ARG A 14 11.65 3.12 6.55
N VAL A 15 12.13 2.17 5.77
CA VAL A 15 13.27 1.31 6.14
C VAL A 15 14.56 2.13 6.19
N CYS A 16 14.79 3.01 5.23
CA CYS A 16 15.94 3.91 5.23
C CYS A 16 15.93 4.88 6.42
N GLU A 17 14.75 5.43 6.79
CA GLU A 17 14.60 6.26 8.00
C GLU A 17 14.84 5.46 9.30
N SER A 18 14.36 4.22 9.37
CA SER A 18 14.57 3.34 10.54
C SER A 18 16.03 2.91 10.66
N VAL A 19 16.69 2.57 9.56
CA VAL A 19 18.12 2.25 9.54
C VAL A 19 18.96 3.48 9.82
N HIS A 20 18.58 4.66 9.29
CA HIS A 20 19.24 5.92 9.58
C HIS A 20 19.10 6.32 11.06
N ARG A 21 17.95 6.09 11.70
CA ARG A 21 17.76 6.33 13.13
C ARG A 21 18.53 5.35 14.01
N CYS A 22 18.63 4.09 13.61
CA CYS A 22 19.44 3.11 14.37
C CYS A 22 20.95 3.24 14.13
N ALA A 23 21.39 3.70 12.95
CA ALA A 23 22.79 3.85 12.61
C ALA A 23 23.36 5.24 13.00
N VAL A 24 22.50 6.27 13.06
CA VAL A 24 22.93 7.63 13.41
C VAL A 24 23.25 7.78 14.89
N LEU A 25 22.60 7.00 15.78
CA LEU A 25 22.92 7.06 17.21
C LEU A 25 24.37 6.63 17.54
N PRO A 26 24.95 5.55 17.00
CA PRO A 26 26.36 5.26 17.21
C PRO A 26 27.30 6.12 16.33
N SER A 27 26.89 6.50 15.11
CA SER A 27 27.73 7.34 14.23
C SER A 27 27.82 8.79 14.69
N ALA A 28 26.77 9.35 15.27
CA ALA A 28 26.79 10.69 15.84
C ALA A 28 27.73 10.75 17.04
N CYS A 29 27.84 9.67 17.84
CA CYS A 29 28.85 9.58 18.88
C CYS A 29 30.30 9.52 18.35
N VAL A 30 30.50 8.92 17.17
CA VAL A 30 31.85 8.77 16.59
C VAL A 30 32.30 10.04 15.85
N HIS A 31 31.39 10.78 15.22
CA HIS A 31 31.78 11.94 14.39
C HIS A 31 31.85 13.26 15.14
N HIS A 32 31.30 13.35 16.36
CA HIS A 32 31.39 14.59 17.17
C HIS A 32 32.55 14.60 18.17
N HIS A 33 33.38 13.57 18.22
CA HIS A 33 34.45 13.41 19.18
C HIS A 33 35.87 13.72 18.65
N GLY A 34 35.97 14.72 17.78
CA GLY A 34 37.29 15.36 17.54
C GLY A 34 37.78 16.28 18.66
N TYR A 35 36.95 16.58 19.66
CA TYR A 35 37.27 17.64 20.63
C TYR A 35 37.14 17.32 22.11
N ASP A 36 36.63 16.18 22.55
CA ASP A 36 36.48 15.91 23.98
C ASP A 36 36.94 14.52 24.41
N PHE A 37 38.16 14.16 24.04
CA PHE A 37 38.87 13.03 24.66
C PHE A 37 39.16 13.30 26.14
N SER A 38 39.08 14.59 26.59
CA SER A 38 39.33 15.03 27.96
C SER A 38 38.15 14.71 28.91
N TYR A 39 36.92 14.55 28.39
CA TYR A 39 35.75 14.26 29.22
C TYR A 39 35.63 12.77 29.57
N PHE A 40 36.20 11.89 28.74
CA PHE A 40 36.19 10.44 28.97
C PHE A 40 37.20 9.99 30.03
N SER A 41 38.29 10.74 30.22
CA SER A 41 39.28 10.49 31.28
C SER A 41 38.75 10.82 32.69
N LEU A 42 37.66 11.60 32.80
CA LEU A 42 37.02 11.90 34.08
C LEU A 42 36.22 10.68 34.63
N PHE A 43 35.91 9.68 33.81
CA PHE A 43 35.22 8.45 34.19
C PHE A 43 36.14 7.22 34.35
N GLY A 44 37.45 7.41 34.45
CA GLY A 44 38.37 6.35 34.87
C GLY A 44 38.64 5.24 33.87
N SER A 45 38.27 5.41 32.59
CA SER A 45 38.67 4.47 31.51
C SER A 45 39.96 5.02 30.87
N THR A 46 41.08 4.31 31.07
CA THR A 46 42.32 4.57 30.37
C THR A 46 42.20 4.21 28.88
N PRO A 47 42.90 4.93 27.97
CA PRO A 47 42.85 4.62 26.51
C PRO A 47 43.30 3.21 26.14
N GLU A 48 43.94 2.48 27.06
CA GLU A 48 44.40 1.11 26.86
C GLU A 48 43.28 0.08 26.95
N ASP A 49 42.13 0.41 27.54
CA ASP A 49 40.95 -0.48 27.64
C ASP A 49 39.97 -0.32 26.48
N PHE A 50 40.29 0.48 25.46
CA PHE A 50 39.43 0.64 24.29
C PHE A 50 39.57 -0.57 23.36
N ASP A 51 38.71 -1.56 23.56
CA ASP A 51 38.68 -2.79 22.78
C ASP A 51 38.12 -2.53 21.38
N CYS A 52 39.02 -2.05 20.49
CA CYS A 52 38.70 -1.76 19.09
C CYS A 52 38.10 -2.99 18.37
N LEU A 53 38.46 -4.18 18.81
CA LEU A 53 37.93 -5.45 18.30
C LEU A 53 36.43 -5.59 18.57
N THR A 54 36.00 -5.26 19.79
CA THR A 54 34.57 -5.32 20.18
C THR A 54 33.72 -4.35 19.35
N VAL A 55 34.21 -3.13 19.10
CA VAL A 55 33.50 -2.14 18.26
C VAL A 55 33.37 -2.64 16.81
N VAL A 56 34.45 -3.21 16.25
CA VAL A 56 34.44 -3.77 14.89
C VAL A 56 33.46 -4.95 14.79
N ILE A 57 33.42 -5.84 15.79
CA ILE A 57 32.49 -6.98 15.81
C ILE A 57 31.04 -6.47 15.86
N ILE A 58 30.72 -5.53 16.74
CA ILE A 58 29.37 -4.95 16.86
C ILE A 58 28.94 -4.31 15.53
N LEU A 59 29.81 -3.49 14.94
CA LEU A 59 29.55 -2.83 13.64
C LEU A 59 29.28 -3.87 12.54
N THR A 60 30.09 -4.92 12.49
CA THR A 60 29.96 -6.00 11.50
C THR A 60 28.63 -6.74 11.67
N VAL A 61 28.23 -7.09 12.90
CA VAL A 61 26.97 -7.77 13.19
C VAL A 61 25.77 -6.87 12.83
N VAL A 62 25.81 -5.59 13.15
CA VAL A 62 24.76 -4.64 12.79
C VAL A 62 24.63 -4.50 11.28
N LEU A 63 25.75 -4.42 10.56
CA LEU A 63 25.76 -4.27 9.11
C LEU A 63 25.23 -5.55 8.41
N ILE A 64 25.65 -6.74 8.86
CA ILE A 64 25.14 -8.01 8.36
C ILE A 64 23.65 -8.14 8.65
N SER A 65 23.19 -7.84 9.86
CA SER A 65 21.79 -7.93 10.25
C SER A 65 20.91 -6.95 9.44
N GLY A 66 21.38 -5.74 9.24
CA GLY A 66 20.68 -4.72 8.43
C GLY A 66 20.56 -5.14 6.96
N THR A 67 21.65 -5.68 6.40
CA THR A 67 21.67 -6.15 5.01
C THR A 67 20.75 -7.36 4.81
N LEU A 68 20.78 -8.33 5.73
CA LEU A 68 19.90 -9.50 5.71
C LEU A 68 18.41 -9.08 5.77
N ARG A 69 18.08 -8.17 6.68
CA ARG A 69 16.72 -7.66 6.82
C ARG A 69 16.27 -6.94 5.56
N PHE A 70 17.11 -6.09 4.97
CA PHE A 70 16.82 -5.40 3.72
C PHE A 70 16.55 -6.38 2.57
N VAL A 71 17.39 -7.42 2.42
CA VAL A 71 17.23 -8.44 1.38
C VAL A 71 15.95 -9.25 1.59
N GLN A 72 15.62 -9.63 2.82
CA GLN A 72 14.39 -10.36 3.15
C GLN A 72 13.14 -9.53 2.84
N GLU A 73 13.11 -8.26 3.25
CA GLU A 73 11.98 -7.36 3.03
C GLU A 73 11.79 -7.05 1.55
N SER A 74 12.88 -6.81 0.81
CA SER A 74 12.86 -6.59 -0.64
C SER A 74 12.36 -7.82 -1.41
N ARG A 75 12.79 -9.02 -1.05
CA ARG A 75 12.33 -10.26 -1.69
C ARG A 75 10.87 -10.57 -1.39
N SER A 76 10.42 -10.36 -0.16
CA SER A 76 9.02 -10.59 0.23
C SER A 76 8.07 -9.65 -0.51
N GLY A 77 8.40 -8.36 -0.63
CA GLY A 77 7.61 -7.39 -1.38
C GLY A 77 7.48 -7.73 -2.85
N SER A 78 8.58 -8.11 -3.51
CA SER A 78 8.56 -8.39 -4.94
C SER A 78 7.83 -9.69 -5.31
N ALA A 79 7.77 -10.67 -4.40
CA ALA A 79 7.00 -11.89 -4.62
C ALA A 79 5.49 -11.65 -4.56
N ALA A 80 5.04 -10.84 -3.60
CA ALA A 80 3.63 -10.44 -3.49
C ALA A 80 3.18 -9.59 -4.70
N GLU A 81 4.02 -8.66 -5.15
CA GLU A 81 3.76 -7.81 -6.32
C GLU A 81 3.66 -8.63 -7.63
N LYS A 82 4.52 -9.64 -7.79
CA LYS A 82 4.45 -10.56 -8.94
C LYS A 82 3.17 -11.40 -8.94
N LEU A 83 2.71 -11.85 -7.78
CA LEU A 83 1.45 -12.61 -7.68
C LEU A 83 0.25 -11.71 -8.02
N LEU A 84 0.23 -10.46 -7.56
CA LEU A 84 -0.81 -9.50 -7.90
C LEU A 84 -0.79 -9.14 -9.39
N ALA A 85 0.38 -9.01 -10.00
CA ALA A 85 0.53 -8.74 -11.43
C ALA A 85 0.09 -9.93 -12.33
N MET A 86 0.02 -11.14 -11.80
CA MET A 86 -0.51 -12.31 -12.53
C MET A 86 -2.04 -12.35 -12.59
N ILE A 87 -2.73 -11.56 -11.76
CA ILE A 87 -4.20 -11.45 -11.74
C ILE A 87 -4.57 -10.12 -12.40
N THR A 88 -4.29 -10.00 -13.68
CA THR A 88 -4.80 -8.87 -14.48
C THR A 88 -6.18 -9.23 -15.00
N THR A 89 -7.20 -8.54 -14.53
CA THR A 89 -8.54 -8.61 -15.11
C THR A 89 -8.53 -7.79 -16.40
N THR A 90 -8.97 -8.41 -17.51
CA THR A 90 -9.00 -7.78 -18.84
C THR A 90 -10.43 -7.42 -19.23
N CYS A 91 -10.58 -6.51 -20.18
CA CYS A 91 -11.84 -6.17 -20.79
C CYS A 91 -11.67 -6.02 -22.32
N THR A 92 -12.73 -6.32 -23.06
CA THR A 92 -12.74 -6.22 -24.53
C THR A 92 -13.23 -4.83 -24.93
N VAL A 93 -12.40 -4.10 -25.67
CA VAL A 93 -12.71 -2.75 -26.12
C VAL A 93 -12.52 -2.59 -27.63
N THR A 94 -13.20 -1.59 -28.19
CA THR A 94 -12.95 -1.08 -29.54
C THR A 94 -12.60 0.40 -29.44
N ARG A 95 -11.45 0.78 -29.98
CA ARG A 95 -11.02 2.16 -30.14
C ARG A 95 -11.18 2.63 -31.57
N ARG A 96 -11.24 3.95 -31.77
CA ARG A 96 -11.48 4.53 -33.09
C ARG A 96 -10.45 4.06 -34.13
N GLY A 97 -10.91 3.29 -35.12
CA GLY A 97 -10.06 2.78 -36.20
C GLY A 97 -9.32 1.48 -35.91
N GLU A 98 -9.59 0.86 -34.76
CA GLU A 98 -9.00 -0.42 -34.36
C GLU A 98 -10.06 -1.52 -34.30
N GLU A 99 -9.62 -2.77 -34.46
CA GLU A 99 -10.46 -3.93 -34.22
C GLU A 99 -10.64 -4.15 -32.70
N LYS A 100 -11.56 -5.05 -32.34
CA LYS A 100 -11.76 -5.46 -30.95
C LYS A 100 -10.46 -5.97 -30.36
N ALA A 101 -10.02 -5.36 -29.26
CA ALA A 101 -8.81 -5.74 -28.53
C ALA A 101 -9.13 -6.02 -27.08
N GLU A 102 -8.44 -6.98 -26.50
CA GLU A 102 -8.48 -7.28 -25.07
C GLU A 102 -7.38 -6.47 -24.38
N ILE A 103 -7.77 -5.61 -23.44
CA ILE A 103 -6.85 -4.77 -22.68
C ILE A 103 -7.00 -4.97 -21.18
N PRO A 104 -5.95 -4.72 -20.38
CA PRO A 104 -6.09 -4.64 -18.93
C PRO A 104 -7.10 -3.56 -18.53
N MET A 105 -7.90 -3.82 -17.48
CA MET A 105 -8.90 -2.84 -16.99
C MET A 105 -8.27 -1.50 -16.60
N ASP A 106 -7.02 -1.50 -16.15
CA ASP A 106 -6.28 -0.30 -15.75
C ASP A 106 -5.94 0.63 -16.95
N ASP A 107 -5.96 0.10 -18.16
CA ASP A 107 -5.68 0.84 -19.41
C ASP A 107 -6.96 1.40 -20.07
N LEU A 108 -8.13 1.18 -19.46
CA LEU A 108 -9.40 1.68 -19.94
C LEU A 108 -9.49 3.21 -19.76
N VAL A 109 -9.94 3.90 -20.79
CA VAL A 109 -10.12 5.36 -20.77
C VAL A 109 -11.54 5.75 -21.11
N VAL A 110 -11.93 6.94 -20.67
CA VAL A 110 -13.25 7.52 -21.00
C VAL A 110 -13.39 7.66 -22.50
N GLY A 111 -14.51 7.18 -23.03
CA GLY A 111 -14.80 7.18 -24.47
C GLY A 111 -14.48 5.86 -25.19
N ASP A 112 -13.81 4.90 -24.55
CA ASP A 112 -13.63 3.56 -25.11
C ASP A 112 -14.99 2.84 -25.23
N ILE A 113 -15.17 2.09 -26.31
CA ILE A 113 -16.33 1.23 -26.52
C ILE A 113 -16.03 -0.13 -25.93
N VAL A 114 -16.74 -0.49 -24.86
CA VAL A 114 -16.58 -1.76 -24.14
C VAL A 114 -17.60 -2.77 -24.63
N HIS A 115 -17.17 -3.99 -24.87
CA HIS A 115 -18.02 -5.12 -25.18
C HIS A 115 -18.16 -6.00 -23.95
N LEU A 116 -19.41 -6.26 -23.55
CA LEU A 116 -19.76 -7.07 -22.39
C LEU A 116 -20.41 -8.36 -22.84
N SER A 117 -20.05 -9.45 -22.20
CA SER A 117 -20.60 -10.78 -22.36
C SER A 117 -20.92 -11.41 -21.01
N ALA A 118 -21.75 -12.44 -20.98
CA ALA A 118 -22.08 -13.16 -19.76
C ALA A 118 -20.81 -13.68 -19.07
N GLY A 119 -20.68 -13.40 -17.78
CA GLY A 119 -19.51 -13.73 -16.95
C GLY A 119 -18.50 -12.59 -16.79
N ASP A 120 -18.59 -11.54 -17.61
CA ASP A 120 -17.67 -10.41 -17.51
C ASP A 120 -17.97 -9.54 -16.28
N MET A 121 -16.91 -9.01 -15.68
CA MET A 121 -17.02 -7.94 -14.69
C MET A 121 -16.99 -6.58 -15.42
N ILE A 122 -17.88 -5.69 -15.03
CA ILE A 122 -17.98 -4.35 -15.60
C ILE A 122 -16.79 -3.51 -15.13
N PRO A 123 -15.92 -3.04 -16.07
CA PRO A 123 -14.62 -2.44 -15.72
C PRO A 123 -14.69 -0.97 -15.33
N ALA A 124 -15.82 -0.30 -15.64
CA ALA A 124 -15.98 1.15 -15.45
C ALA A 124 -17.46 1.49 -15.36
N ASP A 125 -17.80 2.76 -15.11
CA ASP A 125 -19.19 3.19 -15.26
C ASP A 125 -19.47 3.41 -16.75
N LEU A 126 -20.38 2.61 -17.26
CA LEU A 126 -20.67 2.46 -18.69
C LEU A 126 -22.09 2.95 -19.03
N ARG A 127 -22.19 3.68 -20.13
CA ARG A 127 -23.45 3.98 -20.76
C ARG A 127 -23.77 2.92 -21.82
N ILE A 128 -24.85 2.17 -21.67
CA ILE A 128 -25.28 1.13 -22.60
C ILE A 128 -25.73 1.78 -23.93
N LEU A 129 -25.12 1.34 -25.02
CA LEU A 129 -25.48 1.74 -26.39
C LEU A 129 -26.36 0.71 -27.06
N GLU A 130 -26.02 -0.57 -26.90
CA GLU A 130 -26.76 -1.70 -27.41
C GLU A 130 -26.76 -2.79 -26.34
N ALA A 131 -27.87 -3.49 -26.16
CA ALA A 131 -28.00 -4.61 -25.25
C ALA A 131 -28.91 -5.69 -25.83
N LYS A 132 -28.56 -6.94 -25.56
CA LYS A 132 -29.35 -8.10 -25.89
C LYS A 132 -29.48 -8.98 -24.66
N ASP A 133 -30.68 -9.01 -24.07
CA ASP A 133 -31.01 -9.79 -22.87
C ASP A 133 -29.98 -9.61 -21.73
N LEU A 134 -29.53 -8.36 -21.53
CA LEU A 134 -28.49 -8.03 -20.57
C LEU A 134 -29.05 -7.95 -19.15
N PHE A 135 -28.64 -8.90 -18.31
CA PHE A 135 -28.89 -8.89 -16.87
C PHE A 135 -27.58 -8.74 -16.10
N VAL A 136 -27.58 -7.81 -15.16
CA VAL A 136 -26.40 -7.43 -14.39
C VAL A 136 -26.70 -7.55 -12.89
N SER A 137 -25.81 -8.24 -12.15
CA SER A 137 -25.85 -8.24 -10.69
C SER A 137 -25.11 -7.02 -10.15
N GLN A 138 -25.82 -6.21 -9.39
CA GLN A 138 -25.28 -5.02 -8.71
C GLN A 138 -25.12 -5.25 -7.19
N ALA A 139 -25.05 -6.49 -6.74
CA ALA A 139 -24.99 -6.87 -5.32
C ALA A 139 -23.84 -6.19 -4.57
N SER A 140 -22.72 -5.95 -5.23
CA SER A 140 -21.56 -5.23 -4.64
C SER A 140 -21.82 -3.76 -4.33
N LEU A 141 -22.80 -3.14 -4.99
CA LEU A 141 -23.16 -1.72 -4.83
C LEU A 141 -24.41 -1.51 -3.97
N THR A 142 -25.44 -2.31 -4.25
CA THR A 142 -26.77 -2.13 -3.62
C THR A 142 -27.02 -3.10 -2.48
N GLY A 143 -26.27 -4.21 -2.42
CA GLY A 143 -26.52 -5.35 -1.52
C GLY A 143 -27.64 -6.25 -1.98
N GLU A 144 -28.33 -5.94 -3.06
CA GLU A 144 -29.43 -6.74 -3.62
C GLU A 144 -28.91 -7.82 -4.56
N SER A 145 -29.35 -9.06 -4.35
CA SER A 145 -28.88 -10.20 -5.13
C SER A 145 -29.64 -10.42 -6.44
N GLU A 146 -30.80 -9.75 -6.63
CA GLU A 146 -31.56 -9.89 -7.85
C GLU A 146 -30.87 -9.20 -9.04
N PRO A 147 -30.71 -9.91 -10.17
CA PRO A 147 -30.16 -9.31 -11.39
C PRO A 147 -31.13 -8.25 -11.95
N VAL A 148 -30.55 -7.13 -12.36
CA VAL A 148 -31.30 -6.01 -12.97
C VAL A 148 -31.11 -6.04 -14.47
N GLU A 149 -32.22 -5.94 -15.22
CA GLU A 149 -32.17 -5.80 -16.67
C GLU A 149 -31.63 -4.42 -17.07
N LYS A 150 -30.67 -4.42 -17.96
CA LYS A 150 -30.07 -3.19 -18.51
C LYS A 150 -30.39 -3.05 -19.99
N THR A 151 -30.87 -1.86 -20.36
CA THR A 151 -31.30 -1.55 -21.71
C THR A 151 -30.68 -0.23 -22.18
N PRO A 152 -30.55 0.01 -23.50
CA PRO A 152 -30.01 1.27 -24.02
C PRO A 152 -30.97 2.45 -23.84
N TYR A 153 -32.23 2.19 -23.54
CA TYR A 153 -33.27 3.22 -23.47
C TYR A 153 -33.16 4.04 -22.20
N MET A 154 -33.49 5.32 -22.30
CA MET A 154 -33.52 6.22 -21.17
C MET A 154 -34.79 5.92 -20.34
N SER A 155 -34.59 5.55 -19.08
CA SER A 155 -35.69 5.40 -18.15
C SER A 155 -36.17 6.79 -17.63
N GLU A 156 -37.37 6.83 -17.08
CA GLU A 156 -37.85 7.98 -16.34
C GLU A 156 -36.88 8.33 -15.18
N PRO A 157 -36.89 9.58 -14.69
CA PRO A 157 -36.06 9.98 -13.55
C PRO A 157 -36.28 9.03 -12.36
N LYS A 158 -35.20 8.47 -11.83
CA LYS A 158 -35.20 7.58 -10.69
C LYS A 158 -34.58 8.25 -9.47
N GLU A 159 -34.93 7.77 -8.28
CA GLU A 159 -34.40 8.32 -7.02
C GLU A 159 -32.93 7.98 -6.83
N SER A 160 -32.53 6.75 -7.21
CA SER A 160 -31.15 6.31 -7.11
C SER A 160 -30.49 6.17 -8.49
N VAL A 161 -29.21 6.54 -8.55
CA VAL A 161 -28.40 6.42 -9.77
C VAL A 161 -28.27 4.94 -10.20
N THR A 162 -28.27 4.02 -9.26
CA THR A 162 -28.15 2.57 -9.50
C THR A 162 -29.37 1.96 -10.17
N GLU A 163 -30.54 2.63 -10.12
CA GLU A 163 -31.79 2.16 -10.72
C GLU A 163 -31.93 2.46 -12.21
N TYR A 164 -31.03 3.30 -12.77
CA TYR A 164 -31.07 3.59 -14.20
C TYR A 164 -30.74 2.33 -15.03
N SER A 165 -31.65 1.98 -15.94
CA SER A 165 -31.51 0.79 -16.80
C SER A 165 -30.41 0.95 -17.86
N ASN A 166 -30.07 2.17 -18.22
CA ASN A 166 -29.14 2.49 -19.31
C ASN A 166 -27.69 2.74 -18.85
N ILE A 167 -27.41 2.57 -17.55
CA ILE A 167 -26.10 2.72 -16.96
C ILE A 167 -25.72 1.40 -16.26
N ALA A 168 -24.51 0.94 -16.49
CA ALA A 168 -23.91 -0.18 -15.80
C ALA A 168 -22.69 0.33 -15.01
N PHE A 169 -22.55 -0.13 -13.77
CA PHE A 169 -21.57 0.40 -12.84
C PHE A 169 -20.37 -0.53 -12.65
N MET A 170 -19.19 0.05 -12.43
CA MET A 170 -17.97 -0.68 -12.10
C MET A 170 -18.20 -1.63 -10.91
N GLY A 171 -17.61 -2.85 -11.00
CA GLY A 171 -17.68 -3.86 -9.94
C GLY A 171 -18.98 -4.67 -9.92
N SER A 172 -19.87 -4.45 -10.90
CA SER A 172 -21.03 -5.32 -11.16
C SER A 172 -20.64 -6.45 -12.12
N ASN A 173 -21.39 -7.56 -12.11
CA ASN A 173 -21.13 -8.71 -12.95
C ASN A 173 -22.26 -8.92 -13.96
N VAL A 174 -21.92 -9.23 -15.19
CA VAL A 174 -22.88 -9.64 -16.23
C VAL A 174 -23.32 -11.08 -15.99
N ILE A 175 -24.58 -11.28 -15.68
CA ILE A 175 -25.14 -12.61 -15.42
C ILE A 175 -25.53 -13.31 -16.73
N SER A 176 -26.18 -12.55 -17.64
CA SER A 176 -26.60 -13.09 -18.95
C SER A 176 -26.63 -11.99 -19.99
N GLY A 177 -26.67 -12.39 -21.25
CA GLY A 177 -26.77 -11.51 -22.40
C GLY A 177 -25.44 -10.92 -22.84
N SER A 178 -25.52 -9.89 -23.67
CA SER A 178 -24.37 -9.16 -24.20
C SER A 178 -24.71 -7.68 -24.40
N ALA A 179 -23.72 -6.82 -24.35
CA ALA A 179 -23.88 -5.39 -24.60
C ALA A 179 -22.67 -4.73 -25.25
N THR A 180 -22.94 -3.62 -25.90
CA THR A 180 -21.93 -2.65 -26.30
C THR A 180 -22.21 -1.35 -25.54
N ALA A 181 -21.19 -0.83 -24.87
CA ALA A 181 -21.32 0.34 -24.00
C ALA A 181 -20.13 1.27 -24.14
N VAL A 182 -20.30 2.53 -23.79
CA VAL A 182 -19.20 3.52 -23.76
C VAL A 182 -18.80 3.82 -22.33
N ALA A 183 -17.48 3.87 -22.08
CA ALA A 183 -16.94 4.24 -20.78
C ALA A 183 -17.15 5.74 -20.51
N VAL A 184 -17.85 6.06 -19.42
CA VAL A 184 -18.17 7.43 -18.99
C VAL A 184 -17.26 7.87 -17.86
N CYS A 185 -17.05 7.01 -16.86
CA CYS A 185 -16.13 7.24 -15.75
C CYS A 185 -15.25 6.01 -15.55
N VAL A 186 -13.98 6.22 -15.20
CA VAL A 186 -12.99 5.14 -15.00
C VAL A 186 -12.26 5.30 -13.67
N GLY A 187 -11.82 4.20 -13.08
CA GLY A 187 -11.01 4.16 -11.87
C GLY A 187 -11.66 4.84 -10.67
N ASP A 188 -10.92 5.71 -10.01
CA ASP A 188 -11.36 6.40 -8.79
C ASP A 188 -12.56 7.36 -9.01
N ASN A 189 -12.87 7.74 -10.27
CA ASN A 189 -13.98 8.60 -10.62
C ASN A 189 -15.31 7.86 -10.84
N THR A 190 -15.30 6.53 -10.78
CA THR A 190 -16.51 5.71 -10.85
C THR A 190 -17.30 5.79 -9.54
N LEU A 191 -18.57 5.40 -9.55
CA LEU A 191 -19.37 5.30 -8.34
C LEU A 191 -18.70 4.40 -7.30
N PHE A 192 -18.26 3.23 -7.72
CA PHE A 192 -17.54 2.28 -6.85
C PHE A 192 -16.21 2.83 -6.35
N GLY A 193 -15.42 3.47 -7.22
CA GLY A 193 -14.14 4.09 -6.86
C GLY A 193 -14.30 5.21 -5.83
N SER A 194 -15.34 6.03 -5.96
CA SER A 194 -15.65 7.10 -5.00
C SER A 194 -16.03 6.54 -3.62
N MET A 195 -16.81 5.45 -3.58
CA MET A 195 -17.19 4.75 -2.34
C MET A 195 -15.95 4.09 -1.70
N ALA A 196 -15.14 3.40 -2.51
CA ALA A 196 -13.91 2.77 -2.05
C ALA A 196 -12.90 3.78 -1.48
N SER A 197 -12.75 4.94 -2.11
CA SER A 197 -11.87 6.01 -1.64
C SER A 197 -12.37 6.64 -0.33
N ALA A 198 -13.69 6.74 -0.14
CA ALA A 198 -14.27 7.23 1.11
C ALA A 198 -14.06 6.25 2.28
N VAL A 199 -14.02 4.94 2.00
CA VAL A 199 -13.77 3.89 3.00
C VAL A 199 -12.27 3.65 3.21
N ALA A 200 -11.45 3.89 2.19
CA ALA A 200 -9.99 3.75 2.22
C ALA A 200 -9.26 4.89 2.98
N GLY A 201 -9.96 5.60 3.88
CA GLY A 201 -9.32 6.44 4.88
C GLY A 201 -8.14 5.69 5.53
N GLU A 202 -7.18 6.42 6.11
CA GLU A 202 -5.93 5.91 6.71
C GLU A 202 -6.11 4.50 7.28
N ALA A 203 -5.22 3.57 6.88
CA ALA A 203 -5.24 2.19 7.34
C ALA A 203 -5.41 2.19 8.87
N VAL A 204 -6.61 1.80 9.32
CA VAL A 204 -6.95 1.80 10.75
C VAL A 204 -5.97 0.89 11.45
N GLU A 205 -5.10 1.46 12.30
CA GLU A 205 -4.18 0.68 13.11
C GLU A 205 -4.99 -0.35 13.91
N THR A 206 -4.70 -1.61 13.69
CA THR A 206 -5.38 -2.68 14.43
C THR A 206 -5.11 -2.53 15.92
N SER A 207 -6.03 -3.00 16.77
CA SER A 207 -5.85 -3.01 18.23
C SER A 207 -4.57 -3.75 18.64
N PHE A 208 -4.17 -4.76 17.86
CA PHE A 208 -2.91 -5.48 18.03
C PHE A 208 -1.70 -4.57 17.79
N THR A 209 -1.67 -3.83 16.70
CA THR A 209 -0.57 -2.89 16.39
C THR A 209 -0.44 -1.80 17.46
N LYS A 210 -1.57 -1.27 17.94
CA LYS A 210 -1.59 -0.30 19.05
C LYS A 210 -1.02 -0.91 20.33
N GLY A 211 -1.40 -2.16 20.66
CA GLY A 211 -0.89 -2.88 21.81
C GLY A 211 0.62 -3.11 21.72
N VAL A 212 1.12 -3.59 20.59
CA VAL A 212 2.56 -3.81 20.36
C VAL A 212 3.34 -2.50 20.47
N ASN A 213 2.84 -1.42 19.88
CA ASN A 213 3.47 -0.10 19.97
C ASN A 213 3.50 0.43 21.42
N ALA A 214 2.43 0.23 22.19
CA ALA A 214 2.38 0.63 23.59
C ALA A 214 3.42 -0.11 24.44
N VAL A 215 3.52 -1.46 24.30
CA VAL A 215 4.52 -2.27 24.99
C VAL A 215 5.93 -1.87 24.57
N SER A 216 6.17 -1.65 23.28
CA SER A 216 7.48 -1.20 22.76
C SER A 216 7.90 0.14 23.36
N TRP A 217 6.98 1.10 23.49
CA TRP A 217 7.24 2.38 24.13
C TRP A 217 7.58 2.26 25.62
N VAL A 218 6.90 1.35 26.34
CA VAL A 218 7.21 1.07 27.75
C VAL A 218 8.62 0.49 27.89
N LEU A 219 8.97 -0.49 27.03
CA LEU A 219 10.31 -1.08 27.03
C LEU A 219 11.40 -0.06 26.68
N ILE A 220 11.18 0.80 25.69
CA ILE A 220 12.11 1.87 25.33
C ILE A 220 12.33 2.84 26.49
N ARG A 221 11.25 3.28 27.18
CA ARG A 221 11.36 4.14 28.35
C ARG A 221 12.14 3.46 29.50
N PHE A 222 11.84 2.19 29.73
CA PHE A 222 12.54 1.41 30.75
C PHE A 222 14.03 1.31 30.44
N MET A 223 14.41 0.98 29.20
CA MET A 223 15.81 0.93 28.78
C MET A 223 16.49 2.30 28.88
N MET A 224 15.79 3.38 28.49
CA MET A 224 16.33 4.75 28.56
C MET A 224 16.66 5.19 29.99
N VAL A 225 15.94 4.67 30.99
CA VAL A 225 16.21 4.94 32.41
C VAL A 225 17.26 3.98 32.97
N MET A 226 17.13 2.68 32.66
CA MET A 226 17.98 1.65 33.27
C MET A 226 19.44 1.69 32.78
N VAL A 227 19.63 1.97 31.46
CA VAL A 227 20.99 2.01 30.89
C VAL A 227 21.85 3.13 31.51
N PRO A 228 21.39 4.39 31.60
CA PRO A 228 22.14 5.45 32.30
C PRO A 228 22.31 5.16 33.78
N LEU A 229 21.30 4.60 34.45
CA LEU A 229 21.38 4.28 35.89
C LEU A 229 22.47 3.25 36.15
N VAL A 230 22.50 2.15 35.39
CA VAL A 230 23.56 1.12 35.51
C VAL A 230 24.94 1.70 35.21
N PHE A 231 25.02 2.54 34.17
CA PHE A 231 26.26 3.24 33.81
C PHE A 231 26.75 4.12 34.95
N PHE A 232 25.84 4.90 35.56
CA PHE A 232 26.17 5.79 36.68
C PHE A 232 26.61 5.03 37.93
N ILE A 233 25.89 3.94 38.28
CA ILE A 233 26.25 3.09 39.41
C ILE A 233 27.62 2.45 39.18
N ASN A 234 27.86 1.93 37.98
CA ASN A 234 29.13 1.27 37.64
C ASN A 234 30.31 2.25 37.66
N GLY A 235 30.08 3.51 37.21
CA GLY A 235 31.06 4.58 37.28
C GLY A 235 31.39 4.99 38.72
N LEU A 236 30.40 5.02 39.63
CA LEU A 236 30.60 5.35 41.03
C LEU A 236 31.23 4.22 41.85
N THR A 237 31.07 2.95 41.46
CA THR A 237 31.59 1.80 42.19
C THR A 237 32.98 1.36 41.74
N LYS A 238 33.41 1.74 40.53
CA LYS A 238 34.72 1.41 39.96
C LYS A 238 35.68 2.60 39.89
N GLY A 239 35.22 3.82 40.23
CA GLY A 239 36.04 5.03 40.34
C GLY A 239 36.52 5.24 41.82
#